data_35bef6d2d260f27e379be6a294196ff4
#
_entry.id   35bef6d2d260f27e379be6a294196ff4
#
_cell.length_a   1.000
_cell.length_b   1.000
_cell.length_c   1.000
_cell.angle_alpha   90.00
_cell.angle_beta   90.00
_cell.angle_gamma   90.00
#
_symmetry.space_group_name_H-M   'P 1'
#
loop_
_entity.id
_entity.type
_entity.pdbx_description
1 polymer ?
#
loop_
_entity_poly.entity_id
_entity_poly.type
_entity_poly.pdbx_seq_one_letter_code
_entity_poly.pdbx_strand_id
1 'polypeptide(L)'
;LFSDSRIRLGWPVGAVGTMTIASSSSTYVDAWFSIGHEGGTGTLTVKDNSTLRVLWDMNVTDVGLGTGTMNIQGNAQVIWGSLFVGKGVGSVGLVNQTGGSVLGTDFREAHVGFHGQGTYNLSAGSIVAPSHWFVVGRYADGPGEFNVTGGTFTHGTTDAGRLFRVGEEGTGVLNVSGTGSIVSAGDAVTLGNTA
;
A
#
# COMPACT_ATOMS: atom_id res chain seq x y z
N LEU A 1 10.85 -8.63 15.99
CA LEU A 1 11.57 -7.36 16.12
C LEU A 1 10.59 -6.30 16.59
N PHE A 2 10.95 -5.54 17.60
CA PHE A 2 10.23 -4.36 18.06
C PHE A 2 11.10 -3.13 17.76
N SER A 3 10.51 -2.11 17.21
CA SER A 3 11.21 -0.85 16.93
C SER A 3 10.31 0.31 17.35
N ASP A 4 10.77 1.09 18.29
CA ASP A 4 10.16 2.37 18.69
C ASP A 4 10.55 3.49 17.70
N SER A 5 11.19 3.12 16.62
CA SER A 5 11.77 4.02 15.65
C SER A 5 11.34 3.66 14.23
N ARG A 6 11.70 4.52 13.34
CA ARG A 6 11.49 4.39 11.89
C ARG A 6 12.37 3.31 11.29
N ILE A 7 11.84 2.56 10.34
CA ILE A 7 12.62 1.65 9.50
C ILE A 7 12.70 2.23 8.09
N ARG A 8 13.91 2.27 7.54
CA ARG A 8 14.16 2.69 6.16
C ARG A 8 14.94 1.61 5.42
N LEU A 9 14.42 1.16 4.29
CA LEU A 9 15.10 0.26 3.38
C LEU A 9 15.54 1.06 2.15
N GLY A 10 16.84 1.04 1.85
CA GLY A 10 17.41 1.85 0.78
C GLY A 10 17.34 3.35 1.12
N TRP A 11 18.32 3.81 1.90
CA TRP A 11 18.52 5.21 2.28
C TRP A 11 20.01 5.46 2.55
N PRO A 12 20.58 6.55 2.06
CA PRO A 12 20.03 7.60 1.18
C PRO A 12 20.12 7.26 -0.32
N VAL A 13 20.17 8.27 -1.18
CA VAL A 13 20.32 8.14 -2.65
C VAL A 13 21.38 7.11 -3.04
N GLY A 14 21.02 6.20 -3.95
CA GLY A 14 21.89 5.13 -4.45
C GLY A 14 22.05 3.93 -3.51
N ALA A 15 21.57 4.01 -2.26
CA ALA A 15 21.59 2.87 -1.36
C ALA A 15 20.54 1.82 -1.75
N VAL A 16 20.88 0.55 -1.56
CA VAL A 16 19.97 -0.58 -1.77
C VAL A 16 19.74 -1.29 -0.45
N GLY A 17 18.49 -1.44 -0.05
CA GLY A 17 18.09 -2.12 1.19
C GLY A 17 17.08 -3.23 0.93
N THR A 18 17.32 -4.40 1.50
CA THR A 18 16.41 -5.54 1.40
C THR A 18 16.09 -6.09 2.79
N MET A 19 14.82 -6.39 3.03
CA MET A 19 14.36 -7.05 4.26
C MET A 19 13.39 -8.18 3.92
N THR A 20 13.53 -9.30 4.62
CA THR A 20 12.57 -10.41 4.55
C THR A 20 12.07 -10.73 5.94
N ILE A 21 10.74 -10.81 6.08
CA ILE A 21 10.03 -11.26 7.27
C ILE A 21 9.36 -12.59 6.89
N ALA A 22 9.76 -13.67 7.52
CA ALA A 22 9.41 -15.02 7.06
C ALA A 22 9.17 -15.99 8.23
N SER A 23 8.73 -17.19 7.88
CA SER A 23 8.38 -18.27 8.82
C SER A 23 7.17 -17.87 9.69
N SER A 24 7.30 -17.81 11.00
CA SER A 24 6.26 -17.34 11.92
C SER A 24 6.72 -16.12 12.71
N SER A 25 7.59 -15.29 12.09
CA SER A 25 8.14 -14.13 12.76
C SER A 25 7.15 -12.97 12.82
N SER A 26 7.28 -12.15 13.85
CA SER A 26 6.52 -10.92 13.99
C SER A 26 7.44 -9.71 14.04
N THR A 27 7.09 -8.68 13.30
CA THR A 27 7.76 -7.38 13.30
C THR A 27 6.75 -6.31 13.64
N TYR A 28 7.06 -5.50 14.64
CA TYR A 28 6.25 -4.37 15.06
C TYR A 28 7.06 -3.09 14.92
N VAL A 29 6.50 -2.09 14.28
CA VAL A 29 7.09 -0.77 14.07
C VAL A 29 6.13 0.27 14.63
N ASP A 30 6.55 0.95 15.68
CA ASP A 30 5.75 1.94 16.41
C ASP A 30 5.75 3.34 15.76
N ALA A 31 6.43 3.48 14.66
CA ALA A 31 6.45 4.71 13.87
C ALA A 31 6.09 4.39 12.42
N TRP A 32 6.86 4.91 11.47
CA TRP A 32 6.66 4.65 10.06
C TRP A 32 7.74 3.74 9.46
N PHE A 33 7.35 3.04 8.41
CA PHE A 33 8.22 2.16 7.64
C PHE A 33 8.31 2.67 6.21
N SER A 34 9.50 2.93 5.71
CA SER A 34 9.75 3.36 4.33
C SER A 34 10.60 2.38 3.56
N ILE A 35 10.16 2.09 2.33
CA ILE A 35 10.83 1.23 1.36
C ILE A 35 11.25 2.11 0.18
N GLY A 36 12.56 2.34 -0.02
CA GLY A 36 13.07 3.30 -1.02
C GLY A 36 12.90 4.76 -0.57
N HIS A 37 13.63 5.15 0.47
CA HIS A 37 13.57 6.49 1.06
C HIS A 37 14.63 7.41 0.47
N GLU A 38 14.29 8.67 0.19
CA GLU A 38 15.21 9.70 -0.31
C GLU A 38 16.08 9.26 -1.51
N GLY A 39 15.47 8.70 -2.55
CA GLY A 39 16.19 8.30 -3.76
C GLY A 39 16.94 6.97 -3.67
N GLY A 40 16.76 6.21 -2.61
CA GLY A 40 17.27 4.85 -2.50
C GLY A 40 16.34 3.81 -3.12
N THR A 41 16.81 2.57 -3.18
CA THR A 41 16.03 1.41 -3.64
C THR A 41 15.79 0.47 -2.48
N GLY A 42 14.52 0.17 -2.19
CA GLY A 42 14.11 -0.72 -1.12
C GLY A 42 13.32 -1.92 -1.61
N THR A 43 13.53 -3.07 -0.99
CA THR A 43 12.68 -4.25 -1.19
C THR A 43 12.31 -4.87 0.14
N LEU A 44 11.01 -5.02 0.40
CA LEU A 44 10.47 -5.74 1.54
C LEU A 44 9.72 -6.99 1.05
N THR A 45 9.99 -8.13 1.66
CA THR A 45 9.20 -9.35 1.47
C THR A 45 8.63 -9.81 2.82
N VAL A 46 7.30 -9.94 2.89
CA VAL A 46 6.59 -10.52 4.04
C VAL A 46 5.94 -11.80 3.56
N LYS A 47 6.31 -12.95 4.12
CA LYS A 47 5.89 -14.26 3.59
C LYS A 47 5.65 -15.30 4.67
N ASP A 48 5.17 -16.47 4.26
CA ASP A 48 4.84 -17.62 5.09
C ASP A 48 3.70 -17.29 6.08
N ASN A 49 3.88 -17.52 7.38
CA ASN A 49 2.92 -17.19 8.44
C ASN A 49 3.37 -15.99 9.27
N SER A 50 4.13 -15.08 8.65
CA SER A 50 4.71 -13.94 9.38
C SER A 50 3.76 -12.75 9.47
N THR A 51 4.02 -11.88 10.43
CA THR A 51 3.25 -10.66 10.66
C THR A 51 4.14 -9.43 10.64
N LEU A 52 3.73 -8.42 9.88
CA LEU A 52 4.27 -7.06 9.95
C LEU A 52 3.16 -6.12 10.43
N ARG A 53 3.41 -5.37 11.50
CA ARG A 53 2.53 -4.30 11.94
C ARG A 53 3.29 -2.98 11.97
N VAL A 54 2.76 -1.99 11.25
CA VAL A 54 3.25 -0.61 11.23
C VAL A 54 2.16 0.29 11.77
N LEU A 55 2.43 0.95 12.90
CA LEU A 55 1.40 1.72 13.61
C LEU A 55 1.03 3.01 12.87
N TRP A 56 1.99 3.65 12.19
CA TRP A 56 1.78 4.88 11.44
C TRP A 56 1.78 4.62 9.93
N ASP A 57 2.64 5.29 9.20
CA ASP A 57 2.65 5.20 7.74
C ASP A 57 3.51 4.03 7.25
N MET A 58 2.94 3.20 6.42
CA MET A 58 3.62 2.24 5.56
C MET A 58 3.84 2.89 4.19
N ASN A 59 5.09 3.29 3.91
CA ASN A 59 5.44 3.96 2.67
C ASN A 59 6.18 3.00 1.73
N VAL A 60 5.56 2.64 0.62
CA VAL A 60 6.23 1.98 -0.51
C VAL A 60 6.68 3.08 -1.45
N THR A 61 7.83 3.60 -1.19
CA THR A 61 8.46 4.90 -1.43
C THR A 61 7.88 6.03 -0.57
N ASP A 62 8.77 6.92 -0.16
CA ASP A 62 8.41 8.03 0.72
C ASP A 62 8.83 9.36 0.09
N VAL A 63 10.02 9.87 0.38
CA VAL A 63 10.50 11.18 -0.08
C VAL A 63 11.47 11.01 -1.24
N GLY A 64 11.40 11.91 -2.24
CA GLY A 64 12.33 11.97 -3.36
C GLY A 64 12.11 10.86 -4.40
N LEU A 65 13.09 10.68 -5.28
CA LEU A 65 13.04 9.81 -6.47
C LEU A 65 13.26 8.31 -6.17
N GLY A 66 12.90 7.83 -4.99
CA GLY A 66 13.16 6.45 -4.57
C GLY A 66 12.35 5.40 -5.32
N THR A 67 12.82 4.16 -5.29
CA THR A 67 12.11 2.99 -5.79
C THR A 67 11.84 2.01 -4.66
N GLY A 68 10.60 1.64 -4.45
CA GLY A 68 10.18 0.72 -3.41
C GLY A 68 9.39 -0.46 -3.96
N THR A 69 9.73 -1.67 -3.52
CA THR A 69 8.96 -2.87 -3.83
C THR A 69 8.58 -3.59 -2.55
N MET A 70 7.30 -3.92 -2.41
CA MET A 70 6.78 -4.75 -1.32
C MET A 70 6.13 -6.01 -1.89
N ASN A 71 6.57 -7.18 -1.41
CA ASN A 71 6.01 -8.46 -1.78
C ASN A 71 5.33 -9.10 -0.56
N ILE A 72 4.06 -9.54 -0.72
CA ILE A 72 3.25 -10.19 0.31
C ILE A 72 2.83 -11.56 -0.22
N GLN A 73 3.22 -12.61 0.49
CA GLN A 73 3.13 -13.99 -0.01
C GLN A 73 2.66 -14.96 1.07
N GLY A 74 2.13 -16.10 0.65
CA GLY A 74 1.72 -17.18 1.56
C GLY A 74 0.56 -16.76 2.46
N ASN A 75 0.69 -16.96 3.76
CA ASN A 75 -0.28 -16.56 4.78
C ASN A 75 0.17 -15.33 5.58
N ALA A 76 1.06 -14.51 5.03
CA ALA A 76 1.56 -13.33 5.70
C ALA A 76 0.45 -12.36 6.07
N GLN A 77 0.61 -11.68 7.20
CA GLN A 77 -0.30 -10.64 7.64
C GLN A 77 0.43 -9.30 7.68
N VAL A 78 -0.12 -8.30 7.01
CA VAL A 78 0.39 -6.92 7.05
C VAL A 78 -0.69 -6.00 7.59
N ILE A 79 -0.37 -5.29 8.67
CA ILE A 79 -1.27 -4.36 9.36
C ILE A 79 -0.62 -2.98 9.31
N TRP A 80 -1.37 -1.99 8.85
CA TRP A 80 -0.86 -0.63 8.67
C TRP A 80 -1.82 0.45 9.20
N GLY A 81 -1.25 1.56 9.61
CA GLY A 81 -2.00 2.78 9.91
C GLY A 81 -2.45 3.46 8.61
N SER A 82 -1.52 4.10 7.90
CA SER A 82 -1.75 4.58 6.53
C SER A 82 -0.90 3.78 5.55
N LEU A 83 -1.34 3.65 4.30
CA LEU A 83 -0.58 3.03 3.22
C LEU A 83 -0.36 4.03 2.08
N PHE A 84 0.90 4.23 1.70
CA PHE A 84 1.25 5.04 0.53
C PHE A 84 2.11 4.20 -0.42
N VAL A 85 1.64 4.05 -1.64
CA VAL A 85 2.38 3.41 -2.74
C VAL A 85 2.69 4.49 -3.76
N GLY A 86 3.96 4.93 -3.83
CA GLY A 86 4.36 6.11 -4.61
C GLY A 86 4.02 7.43 -3.90
N LYS A 87 4.59 7.69 -2.71
CA LYS A 87 4.27 8.88 -1.91
C LYS A 87 4.99 10.14 -2.39
N GLY A 88 6.28 10.03 -2.63
CA GLY A 88 7.11 11.18 -3.00
C GLY A 88 7.05 11.54 -4.47
N VAL A 89 7.20 12.81 -4.78
CA VAL A 89 7.27 13.29 -6.17
C VAL A 89 8.34 12.54 -6.96
N GLY A 90 7.96 11.96 -8.10
CA GLY A 90 8.84 11.20 -8.99
C GLY A 90 9.30 9.84 -8.46
N SER A 91 8.82 9.40 -7.30
CA SER A 91 9.11 8.07 -6.78
C SER A 91 8.28 6.98 -7.49
N VAL A 92 8.74 5.72 -7.40
CA VAL A 92 8.06 4.57 -7.97
C VAL A 92 7.85 3.50 -6.91
N GLY A 93 6.59 3.28 -6.54
CA GLY A 93 6.17 2.29 -5.57
C GLY A 93 5.45 1.11 -6.22
N LEU A 94 5.80 -0.12 -5.84
CA LEU A 94 5.19 -1.34 -6.32
C LEU A 94 4.83 -2.27 -5.15
N VAL A 95 3.58 -2.71 -5.09
CA VAL A 95 3.16 -3.79 -4.20
C VAL A 95 2.69 -4.98 -5.02
N ASN A 96 3.23 -6.16 -4.72
CA ASN A 96 2.80 -7.44 -5.27
C ASN A 96 2.26 -8.31 -4.13
N GLN A 97 0.96 -8.54 -4.12
CA GLN A 97 0.30 -9.44 -3.17
C GLN A 97 -0.14 -10.71 -3.92
N THR A 98 0.53 -11.81 -3.59
CA THR A 98 0.25 -13.14 -4.15
C THR A 98 -0.30 -14.11 -3.10
N GLY A 99 -0.71 -13.57 -1.96
CA GLY A 99 -1.30 -14.31 -0.84
C GLY A 99 -1.45 -13.42 0.39
N GLY A 100 -1.78 -14.03 1.53
CA GLY A 100 -1.86 -13.35 2.82
C GLY A 100 -3.01 -12.36 2.95
N SER A 101 -2.96 -11.59 4.03
CA SER A 101 -3.96 -10.58 4.35
C SER A 101 -3.32 -9.23 4.65
N VAL A 102 -3.95 -8.18 4.14
CA VAL A 102 -3.55 -6.79 4.37
C VAL A 102 -4.70 -6.07 5.04
N LEU A 103 -4.45 -5.47 6.19
CA LEU A 103 -5.47 -4.83 7.02
C LEU A 103 -5.08 -3.40 7.36
N GLY A 104 -5.89 -2.45 6.93
CA GLY A 104 -5.83 -1.08 7.41
C GLY A 104 -6.47 -0.95 8.78
N THR A 105 -5.84 -0.20 9.69
CA THR A 105 -6.46 0.16 10.96
C THR A 105 -7.36 1.38 10.78
N ASP A 106 -8.31 1.55 11.72
CA ASP A 106 -9.34 2.58 11.62
C ASP A 106 -8.81 4.00 11.48
N PHE A 107 -9.59 4.84 10.80
CA PHE A 107 -9.43 6.30 10.66
C PHE A 107 -8.20 6.80 9.90
N ARG A 108 -7.59 5.97 9.06
CA ARG A 108 -6.46 6.37 8.22
C ARG A 108 -6.73 6.10 6.75
N GLU A 109 -5.80 6.46 5.89
CA GLU A 109 -5.94 6.50 4.45
C GLU A 109 -5.00 5.54 3.73
N ALA A 110 -5.37 5.14 2.52
CA ALA A 110 -4.54 4.38 1.62
C ALA A 110 -4.52 5.01 0.23
N HIS A 111 -3.33 5.16 -0.33
CA HIS A 111 -3.13 5.74 -1.63
C HIS A 111 -2.24 4.86 -2.50
N VAL A 112 -2.69 4.61 -3.72
CA VAL A 112 -1.91 4.01 -4.79
C VAL A 112 -1.68 5.08 -5.84
N GLY A 113 -0.48 5.67 -5.88
CA GLY A 113 -0.16 6.90 -6.59
C GLY A 113 -0.61 8.14 -5.79
N PHE A 114 0.29 8.71 -4.97
CA PHE A 114 0.02 9.93 -4.20
C PHE A 114 0.62 11.14 -4.92
N HIS A 115 1.93 11.37 -4.83
CA HIS A 115 2.71 12.32 -5.62
C HIS A 115 3.73 11.62 -6.52
N GLY A 116 3.87 10.32 -6.42
CA GLY A 116 4.69 9.45 -7.24
C GLY A 116 3.87 8.35 -7.88
N GLN A 117 4.47 7.62 -8.78
CA GLN A 117 3.81 6.48 -9.42
C GLN A 117 3.60 5.35 -8.43
N GLY A 118 2.37 4.87 -8.30
CA GLY A 118 2.00 3.74 -7.47
C GLY A 118 1.34 2.63 -8.27
N THR A 119 1.79 1.39 -8.05
CA THR A 119 1.13 0.20 -8.60
C THR A 119 0.90 -0.81 -7.49
N TYR A 120 -0.32 -1.31 -7.38
CA TYR A 120 -0.68 -2.40 -6.48
C TYR A 120 -1.29 -3.55 -7.27
N ASN A 121 -0.65 -4.72 -7.21
CA ASN A 121 -1.09 -5.96 -7.83
C ASN A 121 -1.62 -6.93 -6.77
N LEU A 122 -2.92 -7.20 -6.75
CA LEU A 122 -3.58 -8.22 -5.94
C LEU A 122 -3.93 -9.41 -6.83
N SER A 123 -3.18 -10.51 -6.72
CA SER A 123 -3.44 -11.73 -7.47
C SER A 123 -3.97 -12.87 -6.61
N ALA A 124 -3.79 -12.80 -5.28
CA ALA A 124 -4.42 -13.69 -4.30
C ALA A 124 -4.37 -13.08 -2.90
N GLY A 125 -5.17 -13.61 -1.97
CA GLY A 125 -5.28 -13.11 -0.60
C GLY A 125 -6.37 -12.07 -0.43
N SER A 126 -6.25 -11.22 0.59
CA SER A 126 -7.26 -10.22 0.89
C SER A 126 -6.66 -8.89 1.30
N ILE A 127 -7.36 -7.82 0.93
CA ILE A 127 -7.16 -6.47 1.47
C ILE A 127 -8.45 -6.04 2.14
N VAL A 128 -8.35 -5.57 3.37
CA VAL A 128 -9.45 -4.93 4.10
C VAL A 128 -9.01 -3.52 4.46
N ALA A 129 -9.64 -2.53 3.86
CA ALA A 129 -9.36 -1.11 4.07
C ALA A 129 -10.60 -0.42 4.67
N PRO A 130 -10.82 -0.51 5.98
CA PRO A 130 -11.98 0.10 6.63
C PRO A 130 -11.83 1.61 6.80
N SER A 131 -10.66 2.16 6.49
CA SER A 131 -10.31 3.56 6.65
C SER A 131 -11.12 4.49 5.73
N HIS A 132 -11.06 5.78 5.98
CA HIS A 132 -11.88 6.76 5.31
C HIS A 132 -11.70 6.81 3.80
N TRP A 133 -10.45 6.76 3.34
CA TRP A 133 -10.13 6.96 1.94
C TRP A 133 -9.24 5.84 1.41
N PHE A 134 -9.63 5.29 0.28
CA PHE A 134 -8.77 4.48 -0.57
C PHE A 134 -8.75 5.15 -1.95
N VAL A 135 -7.62 5.70 -2.34
CA VAL A 135 -7.52 6.51 -3.55
C VAL A 135 -6.47 5.91 -4.49
N VAL A 136 -6.83 5.77 -5.75
CA VAL A 136 -5.94 5.36 -6.84
C VAL A 136 -5.73 6.57 -7.76
N GLY A 137 -4.52 7.14 -7.80
CA GLY A 137 -4.23 8.38 -8.52
C GLY A 137 -4.75 9.63 -7.79
N ARG A 138 -4.06 10.02 -6.70
CA ARG A 138 -4.51 11.11 -5.83
C ARG A 138 -4.29 12.48 -6.46
N TYR A 139 -3.07 12.82 -6.82
CA TYR A 139 -2.68 14.11 -7.36
C TYR A 139 -2.23 13.99 -8.82
N ALA A 140 -2.20 15.11 -9.55
CA ALA A 140 -1.88 15.16 -10.98
C ALA A 140 -0.50 14.56 -11.32
N ASP A 141 0.44 14.62 -10.39
CA ASP A 141 1.79 14.07 -10.50
C ASP A 141 1.93 12.64 -9.94
N GLY A 142 0.85 12.08 -9.38
CA GLY A 142 0.81 10.78 -8.72
C GLY A 142 -0.07 9.74 -9.43
N PRO A 143 0.32 9.24 -10.63
CA PRO A 143 -0.47 8.22 -11.30
C PRO A 143 -0.53 6.93 -10.47
N GLY A 144 -1.73 6.36 -10.38
CA GLY A 144 -2.00 5.14 -9.63
C GLY A 144 -2.60 4.04 -10.49
N GLU A 145 -2.18 2.81 -10.23
CA GLU A 145 -2.75 1.63 -10.86
C GLU A 145 -3.03 0.54 -9.82
N PHE A 146 -4.29 0.08 -9.75
CA PHE A 146 -4.70 -1.00 -8.88
C PHE A 146 -5.25 -2.17 -9.70
N ASN A 147 -4.53 -3.28 -9.70
CA ASN A 147 -4.84 -4.49 -10.45
C ASN A 147 -5.33 -5.58 -9.49
N VAL A 148 -6.59 -6.00 -9.63
CA VAL A 148 -7.23 -7.07 -8.85
C VAL A 148 -7.51 -8.22 -9.82
N THR A 149 -6.55 -9.14 -9.95
CA THR A 149 -6.65 -10.29 -10.85
C THR A 149 -7.07 -11.59 -10.14
N GLY A 150 -7.00 -11.57 -8.80
CA GLY A 150 -7.45 -12.63 -7.91
C GLY A 150 -7.52 -12.10 -6.48
N GLY A 151 -8.09 -12.86 -5.56
CA GLY A 151 -8.29 -12.42 -4.17
C GLY A 151 -9.44 -11.43 -4.01
N THR A 152 -9.53 -10.80 -2.84
CA THR A 152 -10.64 -9.93 -2.49
C THR A 152 -10.13 -8.60 -1.93
N PHE A 153 -10.62 -7.50 -2.46
CA PHE A 153 -10.48 -6.17 -1.87
C PHE A 153 -11.82 -5.77 -1.23
N THR A 154 -11.81 -5.52 0.07
CA THR A 154 -12.95 -5.00 0.81
C THR A 154 -12.65 -3.60 1.29
N HIS A 155 -13.47 -2.64 0.86
CA HIS A 155 -13.34 -1.24 1.22
C HIS A 155 -14.52 -0.79 2.07
N GLY A 156 -14.21 -0.04 3.13
CA GLY A 156 -15.18 0.59 4.00
C GLY A 156 -15.90 -0.38 4.93
N THR A 157 -16.75 0.22 5.73
CA THR A 157 -17.73 -0.43 6.60
C THR A 157 -19.08 0.22 6.32
N THR A 158 -20.10 -0.08 7.10
CA THR A 158 -21.43 0.56 6.98
C THR A 158 -21.45 2.02 7.41
N ASP A 159 -20.34 2.58 7.89
CA ASP A 159 -20.24 3.97 8.36
C ASP A 159 -20.05 4.94 7.20
N ALA A 160 -20.70 6.08 7.28
CA ALA A 160 -20.62 7.16 6.29
C ALA A 160 -19.20 7.78 6.16
N GLY A 161 -18.88 8.34 5.01
CA GLY A 161 -17.65 9.07 4.77
C GLY A 161 -16.44 8.22 4.32
N ARG A 162 -16.69 6.99 3.91
CA ARG A 162 -15.67 6.04 3.40
C ARG A 162 -15.62 6.10 1.89
N LEU A 163 -14.63 6.79 1.33
CA LEU A 163 -14.55 7.02 -0.11
C LEU A 163 -13.55 6.07 -0.77
N PHE A 164 -13.99 5.41 -1.82
CA PHE A 164 -13.12 4.73 -2.76
C PHE A 164 -13.10 5.51 -4.08
N ARG A 165 -11.95 6.08 -4.43
CA ARG A 165 -11.79 6.93 -5.62
C ARG A 165 -10.73 6.38 -6.55
N VAL A 166 -11.03 6.44 -7.84
CA VAL A 166 -10.10 6.10 -8.93
C VAL A 166 -9.98 7.33 -9.83
N GLY A 167 -8.84 7.98 -9.81
CA GLY A 167 -8.60 9.29 -10.43
C GLY A 167 -9.28 10.41 -9.63
N GLU A 168 -8.68 10.90 -8.56
CA GLU A 168 -9.24 12.01 -7.80
C GLU A 168 -8.86 13.35 -8.43
N GLU A 169 -7.59 13.75 -8.35
CA GLU A 169 -7.02 14.90 -9.06
C GLU A 169 -6.00 14.44 -10.10
N GLY A 170 -5.63 13.15 -10.07
CA GLY A 170 -4.66 12.52 -10.95
C GLY A 170 -5.21 11.39 -11.79
N THR A 171 -4.32 10.70 -12.45
CA THR A 171 -4.66 9.52 -13.26
C THR A 171 -4.74 8.29 -12.38
N GLY A 172 -5.93 7.71 -12.26
CA GLY A 172 -6.17 6.42 -11.60
C GLY A 172 -6.65 5.37 -12.58
N VAL A 173 -6.10 4.17 -12.46
CA VAL A 173 -6.53 2.99 -13.23
C VAL A 173 -6.91 1.87 -12.27
N LEU A 174 -8.10 1.30 -12.43
CA LEU A 174 -8.55 0.12 -11.71
C LEU A 174 -8.85 -0.99 -12.70
N ASN A 175 -8.12 -2.08 -12.61
CA ASN A 175 -8.32 -3.27 -13.43
C ASN A 175 -8.82 -4.42 -12.54
N VAL A 176 -10.00 -4.96 -12.86
CA VAL A 176 -10.56 -6.14 -12.18
C VAL A 176 -10.74 -7.24 -13.22
N SER A 177 -10.10 -8.38 -13.00
CA SER A 177 -10.15 -9.50 -13.94
C SER A 177 -9.93 -10.85 -13.24
N GLY A 178 -10.00 -11.93 -13.99
CA GLY A 178 -9.81 -13.27 -13.46
C GLY A 178 -10.81 -13.62 -12.37
N THR A 179 -10.32 -13.99 -11.20
CA THR A 179 -11.14 -14.28 -10.00
C THR A 179 -11.12 -13.13 -8.97
N GLY A 180 -10.61 -11.97 -9.39
CA GLY A 180 -10.56 -10.78 -8.53
C GLY A 180 -11.95 -10.29 -8.12
N SER A 181 -12.09 -9.88 -6.88
CA SER A 181 -13.35 -9.39 -6.31
C SER A 181 -13.14 -8.09 -5.56
N ILE A 182 -14.07 -7.16 -5.75
CA ILE A 182 -14.14 -5.92 -4.98
C ILE A 182 -15.48 -5.85 -4.27
N VAL A 183 -15.42 -5.61 -2.97
CA VAL A 183 -16.59 -5.35 -2.12
C VAL A 183 -16.42 -3.96 -1.52
N SER A 184 -17.31 -3.03 -1.86
CA SER A 184 -17.32 -1.70 -1.26
C SER A 184 -18.61 -1.55 -0.45
N ALA A 185 -18.45 -1.33 0.84
CA ALA A 185 -19.55 -1.08 1.78
C ALA A 185 -19.54 0.38 2.29
N GLY A 186 -18.70 1.23 1.71
CA GLY A 186 -18.63 2.66 2.03
C GLY A 186 -19.67 3.49 1.28
N ASP A 187 -19.62 4.81 1.46
CA ASP A 187 -20.60 5.75 0.90
C ASP A 187 -20.58 5.81 -0.64
N ALA A 188 -19.39 5.83 -1.23
CA ALA A 188 -19.26 6.04 -2.66
C ALA A 188 -18.03 5.36 -3.27
N VAL A 189 -18.21 4.86 -4.47
CA VAL A 189 -17.12 4.56 -5.40
C VAL A 189 -17.18 5.59 -6.50
N THR A 190 -16.12 6.39 -6.66
CA THR A 190 -16.06 7.46 -7.65
C THR A 190 -14.99 7.15 -8.69
N LEU A 191 -15.35 7.21 -9.97
CA LEU A 191 -14.44 7.06 -11.10
C LEU A 191 -14.28 8.41 -11.79
N GLY A 192 -13.10 8.99 -11.73
CA GLY A 192 -12.82 10.32 -12.23
C GLY A 192 -13.51 11.41 -11.39
N ASN A 193 -12.76 12.14 -10.61
CA ASN A 193 -13.24 13.26 -9.82
C ASN A 193 -12.29 14.43 -10.09
N THR A 194 -12.62 15.24 -11.07
CA THR A 194 -12.00 16.55 -11.27
C THR A 194 -12.81 17.57 -10.49
N ALA A 195 -12.14 18.27 -9.58
CA ALA A 195 -12.71 19.41 -8.90
C ALA A 195 -12.99 20.57 -9.88
#